data_ae700dc483b009c9acfe6073f620e738
#
_entry.id   ae700dc483b009c9acfe6073f620e738
#
_cell.length_a   1.000
_cell.length_b   1.000
_cell.length_c   1.000
_cell.angle_alpha   90.00
_cell.angle_beta   90.00
_cell.angle_gamma   90.00
#
_symmetry.space_group_name_H-M   'P 1'
#
loop_
_entity.id
_entity.type
_entity.pdbx_description
1 polymer ?
#
loop_
_entity_poly.entity_id
_entity_poly.type
_entity_poly.pdbx_seq_one_letter_code
_entity_poly.pdbx_strand_id
1 'polypeptide(L)'
;RMVTGVQTCALPILQKMILISKQENITSIADFIAARYGKSQSLAVVVALICMVGVLPYIALQLKGIVLGVNLLIGAGADATGTRAQDTALIVSLVLALFTIVFGTRNLDATEHHRGMVLAIAFESIVKLFAFLAVGAFVTYGLYDGFGDLFNQAMLAPRLEEYWKETVNWPTMVVQTGVAMMAIICLPRQFHVTVVENIDPQDLRLAKWVFPAYLILAALFVVPIALGGKMLLPGSVPPDSYVISLPLAEAHPVLALLAFIGGASAATGMVIVASIALSTMVSNDMLLPWLLRRSSAERPFEVFRHWLLSVRRVSIVIILLLAYVSYRLLGSTASLATIGQIAFAAVTQLAPAMLGALYWKQANRRGVFAGLAAGTFLWFYTLVLPVTAKSLGWSLSLFPGLTWLHSQPLGLPLTSDRKSTRLNSSHHPD
;
A
#
# COMPACT_ATOMS: atom_id res chain seq x y z
N ARG A 1 10.08 7.79 -17.86
CA ARG A 1 9.15 7.69 -19.01
C ARG A 1 7.97 6.72 -18.76
N MET A 2 8.18 5.58 -18.07
CA MET A 2 7.07 4.63 -17.78
C MET A 2 6.01 5.20 -16.85
N VAL A 3 6.38 5.85 -15.75
CA VAL A 3 5.45 6.38 -14.75
C VAL A 3 4.50 7.43 -15.33
N THR A 4 5.02 8.36 -16.15
CA THR A 4 4.21 9.40 -16.80
C THR A 4 3.25 8.82 -17.84
N GLY A 5 3.66 7.83 -18.63
CA GLY A 5 2.81 7.17 -19.62
C GLY A 5 1.64 6.41 -18.98
N VAL A 6 1.91 5.65 -17.92
CA VAL A 6 0.92 4.88 -17.16
C VAL A 6 -0.20 5.79 -16.62
N GLN A 7 0.14 6.94 -16.08
CA GLN A 7 -0.83 7.85 -15.50
C GLN A 7 -1.66 8.58 -16.55
N THR A 8 -1.06 8.96 -17.67
CA THR A 8 -1.80 9.61 -18.77
C THR A 8 -2.84 8.66 -19.37
N CYS A 9 -2.56 7.36 -19.46
CA CYS A 9 -3.53 6.35 -19.91
C CYS A 9 -4.65 6.11 -18.89
N ALA A 10 -4.40 6.28 -17.59
CA ALA A 10 -5.43 6.10 -16.55
C ALA A 10 -6.44 7.27 -16.48
N LEU A 11 -6.10 8.45 -16.98
CA LEU A 11 -6.95 9.65 -16.90
C LEU A 11 -8.31 9.52 -17.59
N PRO A 12 -8.44 9.00 -18.82
CA PRO A 12 -9.75 8.81 -19.45
C PRO A 12 -10.62 7.81 -18.68
N ILE A 13 -9.99 6.80 -18.06
CA ILE A 13 -10.65 5.82 -17.21
C ILE A 13 -11.18 6.51 -15.96
N LEU A 14 -10.34 7.27 -15.25
CA LEU A 14 -10.71 8.02 -14.05
C LEU A 14 -11.81 9.05 -14.33
N GLN A 15 -11.72 9.80 -15.42
CA GLN A 15 -12.76 10.76 -15.81
C GLN A 15 -14.11 10.09 -16.00
N LYS A 16 -14.13 8.95 -16.71
CA LYS A 16 -15.35 8.17 -16.90
C LYS A 16 -15.89 7.61 -15.60
N MET A 17 -15.02 7.13 -14.69
CA MET A 17 -15.39 6.66 -13.37
C MET A 17 -16.03 7.78 -12.52
N ILE A 18 -15.44 8.97 -12.50
CA ILE A 18 -15.97 10.13 -11.77
C ILE A 18 -17.36 10.51 -12.29
N LEU A 19 -17.54 10.59 -13.61
CA LEU A 19 -18.83 10.95 -14.19
C LEU A 19 -19.92 9.95 -13.83
N ILE A 20 -19.65 8.65 -13.95
CA ILE A 20 -20.60 7.58 -13.58
C ILE A 20 -20.88 7.62 -12.07
N SER A 21 -19.85 7.77 -11.25
CA SER A 21 -20.00 7.77 -9.78
C SER A 21 -20.85 8.94 -9.30
N LYS A 22 -20.74 10.11 -9.91
CA LYS A 22 -21.59 11.27 -9.61
C LYS A 22 -23.04 11.08 -10.07
N GLN A 23 -23.26 10.45 -11.23
CA GLN A 23 -24.60 10.17 -11.74
C GLN A 23 -25.36 9.14 -10.90
N GLU A 24 -24.67 8.11 -10.42
CA GLU A 24 -25.27 7.00 -9.67
C GLU A 24 -25.12 7.16 -8.14
N ASN A 25 -24.55 8.26 -7.63
CA ASN A 25 -24.28 8.52 -6.20
C ASN A 25 -23.45 7.42 -5.54
N ILE A 26 -22.42 6.94 -6.22
CA ILE A 26 -21.57 5.84 -5.78
C ILE A 26 -20.62 6.31 -4.66
N THR A 27 -20.58 5.54 -3.57
CA THR A 27 -19.80 5.86 -2.36
C THR A 27 -18.56 4.98 -2.17
N SER A 28 -18.46 3.88 -2.90
CA SER A 28 -17.36 2.91 -2.78
C SER A 28 -17.03 2.22 -4.10
N ILE A 29 -15.84 1.60 -4.18
CA ILE A 29 -15.48 0.76 -5.32
C ILE A 29 -16.37 -0.49 -5.43
N ALA A 30 -16.86 -1.01 -4.29
CA ALA A 30 -17.77 -2.15 -4.25
C ALA A 30 -19.12 -1.78 -4.83
N ASP A 31 -19.63 -0.61 -4.45
CA ASP A 31 -20.87 -0.04 -4.99
C ASP A 31 -20.73 0.23 -6.50
N PHE A 32 -19.58 0.80 -6.95
CA PHE A 32 -19.31 1.02 -8.37
C PHE A 32 -19.43 -0.25 -9.22
N ILE A 33 -18.75 -1.32 -8.78
CA ILE A 33 -18.80 -2.60 -9.49
C ILE A 33 -20.22 -3.18 -9.42
N ALA A 34 -20.85 -3.19 -8.24
CA ALA A 34 -22.20 -3.73 -8.08
C ALA A 34 -23.26 -3.00 -8.91
N ALA A 35 -23.20 -1.66 -8.96
CA ALA A 35 -24.12 -0.83 -9.73
C ALA A 35 -24.14 -1.22 -11.21
N ARG A 36 -22.95 -1.49 -11.77
CA ARG A 36 -22.84 -1.84 -13.20
C ARG A 36 -23.29 -3.26 -13.53
N TYR A 37 -23.18 -4.19 -12.58
CA TYR A 37 -23.57 -5.60 -12.76
C TYR A 37 -24.96 -5.91 -12.15
N GLY A 38 -25.94 -5.02 -12.38
CA GLY A 38 -27.33 -5.19 -12.02
C GLY A 38 -27.63 -4.90 -10.55
N LYS A 39 -26.93 -3.95 -9.94
CA LYS A 39 -27.08 -3.52 -8.53
C LYS A 39 -27.06 -4.70 -7.55
N SER A 40 -26.13 -5.64 -7.82
CA SER A 40 -26.05 -6.91 -7.11
C SER A 40 -25.41 -6.76 -5.74
N GLN A 41 -26.22 -6.81 -4.69
CA GLN A 41 -25.77 -6.76 -3.29
C GLN A 41 -24.71 -7.82 -2.95
N SER A 42 -24.89 -9.07 -3.42
CA SER A 42 -23.90 -10.13 -3.16
C SER A 42 -22.56 -9.85 -3.83
N LEU A 43 -22.55 -9.17 -4.98
CA LEU A 43 -21.31 -8.76 -5.63
C LEU A 43 -20.62 -7.64 -4.84
N ALA A 44 -21.37 -6.66 -4.34
CA ALA A 44 -20.84 -5.62 -3.46
C ALA A 44 -20.14 -6.21 -2.23
N VAL A 45 -20.81 -7.16 -1.56
CA VAL A 45 -20.23 -7.85 -0.39
C VAL A 45 -18.94 -8.59 -0.73
N VAL A 46 -18.89 -9.33 -1.83
CA VAL A 46 -17.67 -10.07 -2.24
C VAL A 46 -16.53 -9.10 -2.57
N VAL A 47 -16.80 -8.03 -3.31
CA VAL A 47 -15.79 -7.00 -3.60
C VAL A 47 -15.31 -6.31 -2.33
N ALA A 48 -16.21 -5.97 -1.40
CA ALA A 48 -15.85 -5.37 -0.12
C ALA A 48 -14.96 -6.30 0.72
N LEU A 49 -15.24 -7.61 0.75
CA LEU A 49 -14.40 -8.60 1.43
C LEU A 49 -13.02 -8.72 0.79
N ILE A 50 -12.94 -8.78 -0.54
CA ILE A 50 -11.65 -8.81 -1.26
C ILE A 50 -10.84 -7.54 -0.98
N CYS A 51 -11.48 -6.37 -1.00
CA CYS A 51 -10.82 -5.11 -0.64
C CYS A 51 -10.34 -5.12 0.80
N MET A 52 -11.15 -5.60 1.75
CA MET A 52 -10.78 -5.67 3.15
C MET A 52 -9.54 -6.54 3.34
N VAL A 53 -9.57 -7.78 2.85
CA VAL A 53 -8.44 -8.71 2.97
C VAL A 53 -7.20 -8.21 2.22
N GLY A 54 -7.37 -7.64 1.02
CA GLY A 54 -6.27 -7.17 0.19
C GLY A 54 -5.60 -5.89 0.70
N VAL A 55 -6.34 -5.01 1.39
CA VAL A 55 -5.80 -3.75 1.92
C VAL A 55 -5.16 -3.93 3.31
N LEU A 56 -5.48 -4.98 4.06
CA LEU A 56 -4.85 -5.24 5.35
C LEU A 56 -3.32 -5.29 5.30
N PRO A 57 -2.66 -6.01 4.36
CA PRO A 57 -1.21 -5.94 4.21
C PRO A 57 -0.71 -4.52 3.90
N TYR A 58 -1.47 -3.72 3.16
CA TYR A 58 -1.11 -2.33 2.87
C TYR A 58 -1.11 -1.45 4.14
N ILE A 59 -2.07 -1.63 5.04
CA ILE A 59 -2.08 -0.93 6.33
C ILE A 59 -0.94 -1.46 7.23
N ALA A 60 -0.69 -2.77 7.23
CA ALA A 60 0.42 -3.39 7.96
C ALA A 60 1.79 -2.84 7.51
N LEU A 61 1.96 -2.57 6.22
CA LEU A 61 3.12 -1.90 5.65
C LEU A 61 3.35 -0.53 6.29
N GLN A 62 2.31 0.26 6.47
CA GLN A 62 2.40 1.59 7.10
C GLN A 62 2.78 1.48 8.58
N LEU A 63 2.18 0.52 9.30
CA LEU A 63 2.55 0.23 10.69
C LEU A 63 4.04 -0.15 10.78
N LYS A 64 4.51 -1.03 9.89
CA LYS A 64 5.93 -1.43 9.84
C LYS A 64 6.85 -0.23 9.62
N GLY A 65 6.51 0.67 8.69
CA GLY A 65 7.31 1.87 8.40
C GLY A 65 7.44 2.79 9.63
N ILE A 66 6.33 3.03 10.35
CA ILE A 66 6.35 3.85 11.57
C ILE A 66 7.17 3.18 12.67
N VAL A 67 6.94 1.89 12.93
CA VAL A 67 7.66 1.13 13.96
C VAL A 67 9.16 1.10 13.70
N LEU A 68 9.57 0.87 12.44
CA LEU A 68 10.96 0.90 12.03
C LEU A 68 11.60 2.27 12.33
N GLY A 69 10.93 3.35 11.97
CA GLY A 69 11.42 4.70 12.23
C GLY A 69 11.51 5.04 13.73
N VAL A 70 10.52 4.66 14.53
CA VAL A 70 10.56 4.83 15.99
C VAL A 70 11.74 4.07 16.60
N ASN A 71 11.91 2.79 16.23
CA ASN A 71 12.99 1.96 16.77
C ASN A 71 14.38 2.52 16.44
N LEU A 72 14.57 3.07 15.24
CA LEU A 72 15.83 3.71 14.85
C LEU A 72 16.11 4.96 15.69
N LEU A 73 15.10 5.81 15.91
CA LEU A 73 15.28 7.06 16.66
C LEU A 73 15.55 6.83 18.15
N ILE A 74 14.98 5.77 18.75
CA ILE A 74 15.26 5.42 20.15
C ILE A 74 16.52 4.57 20.33
N GLY A 75 17.29 4.33 19.25
CA GLY A 75 18.53 3.55 19.30
C GLY A 75 18.34 2.05 19.50
N ALA A 76 17.12 1.51 19.30
CA ALA A 76 16.84 0.08 19.44
C ALA A 76 17.32 -0.76 18.23
N GLY A 77 17.82 -0.12 17.19
CA GLY A 77 18.26 -0.75 15.94
C GLY A 77 17.12 -1.08 14.97
N ALA A 78 17.49 -1.31 13.70
CA ALA A 78 16.51 -1.62 12.63
C ALA A 78 15.90 -3.03 12.77
N ASP A 79 16.61 -3.94 13.44
CA ASP A 79 16.25 -5.36 13.60
C ASP A 79 15.55 -5.67 14.93
N ALA A 80 14.99 -4.66 15.61
CA ALA A 80 14.24 -4.87 16.83
C ALA A 80 12.97 -5.72 16.56
N THR A 81 13.16 -7.04 16.47
CA THR A 81 12.11 -8.04 16.22
C THR A 81 11.50 -8.62 17.49
N GLY A 82 11.84 -8.07 18.66
CA GLY A 82 11.39 -8.54 19.97
C GLY A 82 10.00 -8.06 20.36
N THR A 83 9.59 -8.39 21.57
CA THR A 83 8.33 -7.97 22.20
C THR A 83 8.14 -6.45 22.14
N ARG A 84 9.20 -5.65 22.28
CA ARG A 84 9.15 -4.18 22.20
C ARG A 84 8.62 -3.67 20.85
N ALA A 85 9.09 -4.23 19.73
CA ALA A 85 8.59 -3.82 18.42
C ALA A 85 7.11 -4.17 18.21
N GLN A 86 6.67 -5.30 18.80
CA GLN A 86 5.28 -5.72 18.77
C GLN A 86 4.40 -4.80 19.63
N ASP A 87 4.86 -4.43 20.81
CA ASP A 87 4.15 -3.49 21.68
C ASP A 87 4.07 -2.09 21.07
N THR A 88 5.15 -1.63 20.45
CA THR A 88 5.15 -0.36 19.68
C THR A 88 4.15 -0.41 18.54
N ALA A 89 4.09 -1.51 17.78
CA ALA A 89 3.14 -1.66 16.66
C ALA A 89 1.68 -1.66 17.15
N LEU A 90 1.38 -2.27 18.28
CA LEU A 90 0.05 -2.26 18.88
C LEU A 90 -0.34 -0.84 19.32
N ILE A 91 0.57 -0.13 20.02
CA ILE A 91 0.33 1.24 20.47
C ILE A 91 0.09 2.15 19.25
N VAL A 92 0.94 2.07 18.23
CA VAL A 92 0.78 2.84 16.98
C VAL A 92 -0.55 2.53 16.34
N SER A 93 -0.95 1.25 16.26
CA SER A 93 -2.24 0.83 15.71
C SER A 93 -3.42 1.45 16.45
N LEU A 94 -3.39 1.44 17.79
CA LEU A 94 -4.45 2.04 18.62
C LEU A 94 -4.49 3.57 18.51
N VAL A 95 -3.33 4.22 18.48
CA VAL A 95 -3.24 5.67 18.25
C VAL A 95 -3.81 6.04 16.89
N LEU A 96 -3.47 5.31 15.83
CA LEU A 96 -4.02 5.52 14.50
C LEU A 96 -5.53 5.26 14.44
N ALA A 97 -6.04 4.28 15.20
CA ALA A 97 -7.48 4.04 15.32
C ALA A 97 -8.18 5.25 15.95
N LEU A 98 -7.63 5.77 17.02
CA LEU A 98 -8.16 6.97 17.68
C LEU A 98 -8.16 8.17 16.71
N PHE A 99 -7.04 8.44 16.05
CA PHE A 99 -6.95 9.52 15.06
C PHE A 99 -7.97 9.33 13.92
N THR A 100 -8.09 8.14 13.38
CA THR A 100 -9.06 7.84 12.31
C THR A 100 -10.50 8.07 12.78
N ILE A 101 -10.83 7.69 14.01
CA ILE A 101 -12.16 7.90 14.58
C ILE A 101 -12.44 9.40 14.76
N VAL A 102 -11.50 10.14 15.34
CA VAL A 102 -11.67 11.56 15.63
C VAL A 102 -11.80 12.39 14.36
N PHE A 103 -11.00 12.11 13.35
CA PHE A 103 -10.95 12.89 12.11
C PHE A 103 -11.81 12.34 10.98
N GLY A 104 -12.06 11.02 10.95
CA GLY A 104 -12.72 10.34 9.84
C GLY A 104 -14.20 10.01 10.02
N THR A 105 -14.78 10.17 11.23
CA THR A 105 -16.17 9.77 11.49
C THR A 105 -17.04 10.89 12.05
N ARG A 106 -16.84 12.11 11.57
CA ARG A 106 -17.62 13.26 12.06
C ARG A 106 -19.01 13.34 11.47
N ASN A 107 -19.14 13.09 10.18
CA ASN A 107 -20.40 13.23 9.44
C ASN A 107 -20.71 11.98 8.62
N LEU A 108 -22.02 11.72 8.39
CA LEU A 108 -22.53 10.57 7.66
C LEU A 108 -23.04 10.89 6.26
N ASP A 109 -23.17 12.19 5.93
CA ASP A 109 -23.71 12.60 4.64
C ASP A 109 -22.78 12.14 3.51
N ALA A 110 -23.31 11.26 2.66
CA ALA A 110 -22.60 10.76 1.48
C ALA A 110 -22.28 11.88 0.45
N THR A 111 -22.95 13.02 0.59
CA THR A 111 -22.77 14.21 -0.24
C THR A 111 -21.79 15.22 0.35
N GLU A 112 -21.38 15.06 1.61
CA GLU A 112 -20.46 15.96 2.27
C GLU A 112 -19.02 15.56 1.99
N HIS A 113 -18.37 16.34 1.15
CA HIS A 113 -16.94 16.16 0.87
C HIS A 113 -16.09 16.52 2.10
N HIS A 114 -15.18 15.64 2.44
CA HIS A 114 -14.25 15.81 3.56
C HIS A 114 -13.11 16.77 3.21
N ARG A 115 -13.45 18.03 2.90
CA ARG A 115 -12.46 19.06 2.48
C ARG A 115 -11.26 19.16 3.41
N GLY A 116 -11.49 19.10 4.73
CA GLY A 116 -10.42 19.13 5.73
C GLY A 116 -9.47 17.93 5.62
N MET A 117 -9.98 16.74 5.36
CA MET A 117 -9.18 15.54 5.15
C MET A 117 -8.35 15.65 3.86
N VAL A 118 -8.94 16.10 2.77
CA VAL A 118 -8.24 16.29 1.49
C VAL A 118 -7.12 17.32 1.63
N LEU A 119 -7.38 18.44 2.33
CA LEU A 119 -6.37 19.47 2.62
C LEU A 119 -5.23 18.91 3.48
N ALA A 120 -5.55 18.12 4.52
CA ALA A 120 -4.54 17.48 5.37
C ALA A 120 -3.65 16.53 4.55
N ILE A 121 -4.21 15.72 3.64
CA ILE A 121 -3.46 14.83 2.75
C ILE A 121 -2.56 15.63 1.80
N ALA A 122 -3.04 16.76 1.28
CA ALA A 122 -2.24 17.64 0.42
C ALA A 122 -1.05 18.21 1.18
N PHE A 123 -1.28 18.74 2.39
CA PHE A 123 -0.22 19.26 3.25
C PHE A 123 0.81 18.18 3.62
N GLU A 124 0.35 17.02 4.04
CA GLU A 124 1.19 15.84 4.31
C GLU A 124 2.08 15.49 3.12
N SER A 125 1.52 15.56 1.90
CA SER A 125 2.27 15.26 0.67
C SER A 125 3.42 16.23 0.43
N ILE A 126 3.27 17.50 0.83
CA ILE A 126 4.34 18.50 0.79
C ILE A 126 5.41 18.21 1.85
N VAL A 127 4.99 17.91 3.08
CA VAL A 127 5.92 17.62 4.20
C VAL A 127 6.80 16.42 3.87
N LYS A 128 6.21 15.31 3.42
CA LYS A 128 6.99 14.11 3.06
C LYS A 128 7.92 14.33 1.87
N LEU A 129 7.49 15.08 0.86
CA LEU A 129 8.34 15.42 -0.27
C LEU A 129 9.54 16.24 0.19
N PHE A 130 9.30 17.29 0.98
CA PHE A 130 10.36 18.15 1.50
C PHE A 130 11.36 17.34 2.36
N ALA A 131 10.87 16.50 3.27
CA ALA A 131 11.72 15.66 4.11
C ALA A 131 12.58 14.71 3.25
N PHE A 132 11.99 14.07 2.25
CA PHE A 132 12.70 13.14 1.36
C PHE A 132 13.75 13.86 0.49
N LEU A 133 13.39 15.02 -0.07
CA LEU A 133 14.34 15.85 -0.85
C LEU A 133 15.48 16.36 0.01
N ALA A 134 15.22 16.76 1.27
CA ALA A 134 16.26 17.19 2.19
C ALA A 134 17.28 16.09 2.47
N VAL A 135 16.82 14.86 2.73
CA VAL A 135 17.74 13.70 2.89
C VAL A 135 18.47 13.39 1.59
N GLY A 136 17.78 13.43 0.46
CA GLY A 136 18.40 13.19 -0.85
C GLY A 136 19.47 14.22 -1.20
N ALA A 137 19.19 15.49 -0.94
CA ALA A 137 20.16 16.57 -1.12
C ALA A 137 21.36 16.42 -0.16
N PHE A 138 21.11 16.07 1.10
CA PHE A 138 22.17 15.79 2.07
C PHE A 138 23.06 14.65 1.60
N VAL A 139 22.51 13.54 1.13
CA VAL A 139 23.30 12.41 0.63
C VAL A 139 24.09 12.83 -0.61
N THR A 140 23.46 13.52 -1.58
CA THR A 140 24.07 13.81 -2.87
C THR A 140 25.13 14.92 -2.79
N TYR A 141 24.91 15.94 -1.96
CA TYR A 141 25.74 17.15 -1.91
C TYR A 141 26.41 17.38 -0.54
N GLY A 142 26.01 16.66 0.49
CA GLY A 142 26.62 16.72 1.81
C GLY A 142 27.62 15.59 2.06
N LEU A 143 27.35 14.38 1.56
CA LEU A 143 28.25 13.22 1.69
C LEU A 143 29.10 13.00 0.44
N TYR A 144 28.67 13.49 -0.71
CA TYR A 144 29.33 13.41 -2.01
C TYR A 144 29.33 14.78 -2.69
N ASP A 145 30.21 15.00 -3.67
CA ASP A 145 30.28 16.24 -4.45
C ASP A 145 29.28 16.27 -5.62
N GLY A 146 28.08 15.73 -5.43
CA GLY A 146 27.01 15.68 -6.41
C GLY A 146 26.80 14.32 -7.05
N PHE A 147 25.85 14.26 -8.00
CA PHE A 147 25.49 13.01 -8.66
C PHE A 147 26.67 12.32 -9.35
N GLY A 148 27.54 13.10 -10.04
CA GLY A 148 28.68 12.55 -10.78
C GLY A 148 29.66 11.81 -9.87
N ASP A 149 30.02 12.43 -8.76
CA ASP A 149 30.94 11.84 -7.78
C ASP A 149 30.32 10.61 -7.13
N LEU A 150 29.08 10.71 -6.65
CA LEU A 150 28.35 9.59 -6.06
C LEU A 150 28.30 8.37 -7.00
N PHE A 151 27.95 8.55 -8.27
CA PHE A 151 27.90 7.45 -9.24
C PHE A 151 29.30 6.89 -9.55
N ASN A 152 30.32 7.72 -9.67
CA ASN A 152 31.71 7.26 -9.88
C ASN A 152 32.19 6.40 -8.71
N GLN A 153 31.96 6.86 -7.47
CA GLN A 153 32.31 6.08 -6.28
C GLN A 153 31.49 4.78 -6.19
N ALA A 154 30.22 4.82 -6.54
CA ALA A 154 29.36 3.63 -6.56
C ALA A 154 29.83 2.58 -7.59
N MET A 155 30.31 3.01 -8.77
CA MET A 155 30.85 2.09 -9.77
C MET A 155 32.17 1.41 -9.31
N LEU A 156 32.96 2.08 -8.50
CA LEU A 156 34.23 1.57 -7.98
C LEU A 156 34.04 0.78 -6.68
N ALA A 157 32.89 0.86 -6.04
CA ALA A 157 32.62 0.22 -4.75
C ALA A 157 32.52 -1.31 -4.87
N PRO A 158 33.42 -2.10 -4.20
CA PRO A 158 33.38 -3.57 -4.28
C PRO A 158 32.03 -4.18 -3.81
N ARG A 159 31.36 -3.51 -2.87
CA ARG A 159 30.04 -3.94 -2.36
C ARG A 159 28.92 -3.86 -3.40
N LEU A 160 29.11 -3.08 -4.47
CA LEU A 160 28.13 -2.87 -5.53
C LEU A 160 28.48 -3.62 -6.83
N GLU A 161 29.65 -4.26 -6.92
CA GLU A 161 30.11 -4.97 -8.13
C GLU A 161 29.08 -6.02 -8.61
N GLU A 162 28.49 -6.76 -7.70
CA GLU A 162 27.47 -7.77 -8.02
C GLU A 162 26.17 -7.15 -8.55
N TYR A 163 25.80 -5.94 -8.05
CA TYR A 163 24.63 -5.20 -8.54
C TYR A 163 24.76 -4.73 -9.98
N TRP A 164 25.97 -4.30 -10.35
CA TRP A 164 26.22 -3.86 -11.73
C TRP A 164 26.24 -5.03 -12.71
N LYS A 165 26.51 -6.24 -12.22
CA LYS A 165 26.49 -7.48 -13.02
C LYS A 165 25.11 -8.11 -13.12
N GLU A 166 24.16 -7.73 -12.25
CA GLU A 166 22.79 -8.25 -12.34
C GLU A 166 22.09 -7.75 -13.59
N THR A 167 21.61 -8.68 -14.40
CA THR A 167 20.79 -8.36 -15.59
C THR A 167 19.37 -7.98 -15.16
N VAL A 168 18.85 -6.94 -15.78
CA VAL A 168 17.46 -6.50 -15.55
C VAL A 168 16.48 -7.58 -15.98
N ASN A 169 15.65 -8.05 -15.06
CA ASN A 169 14.56 -8.97 -15.36
C ASN A 169 13.36 -8.20 -15.96
N TRP A 170 13.38 -7.98 -17.27
CA TRP A 170 12.34 -7.24 -17.98
C TRP A 170 10.91 -7.79 -17.78
N PRO A 171 10.65 -9.12 -17.84
CA PRO A 171 9.34 -9.68 -17.54
C PRO A 171 8.80 -9.24 -16.17
N THR A 172 9.62 -9.30 -15.14
CA THR A 172 9.24 -8.87 -13.78
C THR A 172 8.93 -7.38 -13.73
N MET A 173 9.74 -6.53 -14.37
CA MET A 173 9.47 -5.09 -14.43
C MET A 173 8.15 -4.77 -15.14
N VAL A 174 7.84 -5.43 -16.25
CA VAL A 174 6.59 -5.22 -16.99
C VAL A 174 5.39 -5.63 -16.13
N VAL A 175 5.45 -6.79 -15.48
CA VAL A 175 4.38 -7.28 -14.62
C VAL A 175 4.16 -6.33 -13.43
N GLN A 176 5.22 -5.92 -12.73
CA GLN A 176 5.14 -5.00 -11.60
C GLN A 176 4.58 -3.64 -12.02
N THR A 177 4.98 -3.12 -13.18
CA THR A 177 4.46 -1.87 -13.72
C THR A 177 2.97 -2.01 -14.04
N GLY A 178 2.54 -3.12 -14.64
CA GLY A 178 1.13 -3.41 -14.91
C GLY A 178 0.29 -3.50 -13.64
N VAL A 179 0.78 -4.20 -12.63
CA VAL A 179 0.13 -4.30 -11.30
C VAL A 179 0.02 -2.92 -10.65
N ALA A 180 1.08 -2.13 -10.65
CA ALA A 180 1.06 -0.77 -10.09
C ALA A 180 0.07 0.14 -10.84
N MET A 181 0.02 0.05 -12.17
CA MET A 181 -0.94 0.78 -13.00
C MET A 181 -2.40 0.45 -12.65
N MET A 182 -2.71 -0.84 -12.52
CA MET A 182 -4.06 -1.28 -12.18
C MET A 182 -4.41 -0.96 -10.72
N ALA A 183 -3.45 -1.07 -9.80
CA ALA A 183 -3.65 -0.74 -8.39
C ALA A 183 -4.10 0.71 -8.18
N ILE A 184 -3.63 1.67 -8.99
CA ILE A 184 -4.03 3.09 -8.88
C ILE A 184 -5.55 3.25 -9.01
N ILE A 185 -6.19 2.51 -9.90
CA ILE A 185 -7.64 2.59 -10.13
C ILE A 185 -8.45 1.65 -9.23
N CYS A 186 -7.83 0.60 -8.69
CA CYS A 186 -8.51 -0.45 -7.92
C CYS A 186 -8.35 -0.31 -6.41
N LEU A 187 -7.39 0.48 -5.92
CA LEU A 187 -7.23 0.70 -4.48
C LEU A 187 -8.42 1.48 -3.90
N PRO A 188 -9.13 0.93 -2.89
CA PRO A 188 -10.28 1.60 -2.27
C PRO A 188 -9.96 3.01 -1.79
N ARG A 189 -8.79 3.21 -1.19
CA ARG A 189 -8.30 4.52 -0.77
C ARG A 189 -8.17 5.48 -1.94
N GLN A 190 -7.58 5.02 -3.04
CA GLN A 190 -7.36 5.87 -4.21
C GLN A 190 -8.69 6.20 -4.89
N PHE A 191 -9.58 5.20 -5.01
CA PHE A 191 -10.95 5.41 -5.51
C PHE A 191 -11.70 6.44 -4.66
N HIS A 192 -11.61 6.34 -3.33
CA HIS A 192 -12.28 7.27 -2.42
C HIS A 192 -11.82 8.71 -2.64
N VAL A 193 -10.50 8.96 -2.65
CA VAL A 193 -9.94 10.32 -2.80
C VAL A 193 -10.13 10.87 -4.21
N THR A 194 -9.92 10.05 -5.26
CA THR A 194 -9.91 10.56 -6.64
C THR A 194 -11.28 10.58 -7.30
N VAL A 195 -12.20 9.72 -6.86
CA VAL A 195 -13.51 9.56 -7.48
C VAL A 195 -14.63 10.07 -6.57
N VAL A 196 -14.67 9.64 -5.30
CA VAL A 196 -15.75 10.00 -4.38
C VAL A 196 -15.61 11.44 -3.88
N GLU A 197 -14.40 11.83 -3.43
CA GLU A 197 -14.12 13.19 -2.91
C GLU A 197 -13.89 14.23 -4.02
N ASN A 198 -13.90 13.86 -5.29
CA ASN A 198 -13.71 14.79 -6.38
C ASN A 198 -14.90 15.72 -6.54
N ILE A 199 -14.68 17.03 -6.39
CA ILE A 199 -15.71 18.08 -6.53
C ILE A 199 -15.89 18.48 -7.99
N ASP A 200 -14.79 18.79 -8.71
CA ASP A 200 -14.83 19.20 -10.10
C ASP A 200 -13.99 18.27 -11.00
N PRO A 201 -14.60 17.61 -12.00
CA PRO A 201 -13.85 16.82 -12.97
C PRO A 201 -12.76 17.59 -13.73
N GLN A 202 -12.81 18.93 -13.76
CA GLN A 202 -11.81 19.76 -14.41
C GLN A 202 -10.46 19.76 -13.66
N ASP A 203 -10.46 19.45 -12.36
CA ASP A 203 -9.23 19.34 -11.54
C ASP A 203 -8.28 18.26 -12.08
N LEU A 204 -8.81 17.27 -12.80
CA LEU A 204 -8.00 16.27 -13.49
C LEU A 204 -7.05 16.88 -14.53
N ARG A 205 -7.38 18.04 -15.11
CA ARG A 205 -6.50 18.71 -16.08
C ARG A 205 -5.20 19.20 -15.44
N LEU A 206 -5.26 19.66 -14.21
CA LEU A 206 -4.09 20.07 -13.44
C LEU A 206 -3.36 18.84 -12.89
N ALA A 207 -4.11 17.91 -12.33
CA ALA A 207 -3.58 16.69 -11.71
C ALA A 207 -2.71 15.86 -12.66
N LYS A 208 -3.05 15.81 -13.96
CA LYS A 208 -2.27 15.07 -14.99
C LYS A 208 -0.83 15.58 -15.16
N TRP A 209 -0.54 16.81 -14.79
CA TRP A 209 0.81 17.39 -14.86
C TRP A 209 1.49 17.44 -13.50
N VAL A 210 0.76 17.88 -12.48
CA VAL A 210 1.30 18.06 -11.13
C VAL A 210 1.68 16.71 -10.50
N PHE A 211 0.85 15.69 -10.66
CA PHE A 211 1.11 14.38 -10.04
C PHE A 211 2.33 13.67 -10.64
N PRO A 212 2.51 13.57 -11.97
CA PRO A 212 3.75 13.05 -12.52
C PRO A 212 5.00 13.86 -12.16
N ALA A 213 4.89 15.20 -12.16
CA ALA A 213 6.01 16.06 -11.74
C ALA A 213 6.41 15.80 -10.28
N TYR A 214 5.43 15.66 -9.39
CA TYR A 214 5.64 15.27 -8.00
C TYR A 214 6.36 13.93 -7.88
N LEU A 215 5.94 12.91 -8.64
CA LEU A 215 6.57 11.59 -8.62
C LEU A 215 7.99 11.60 -9.18
N ILE A 216 8.25 12.35 -10.25
CA ILE A 216 9.59 12.50 -10.81
C ILE A 216 10.51 13.16 -9.77
N LEU A 217 10.03 14.23 -9.12
CA LEU A 217 10.79 14.92 -8.10
C LEU A 217 11.08 14.02 -6.89
N ALA A 218 10.09 13.24 -6.42
CA ALA A 218 10.27 12.26 -5.38
C ALA A 218 11.25 11.14 -5.80
N ALA A 219 11.21 10.68 -7.06
CA ALA A 219 12.08 9.62 -7.55
C ALA A 219 13.53 10.05 -7.75
N LEU A 220 13.81 11.36 -7.86
CA LEU A 220 15.13 11.91 -8.17
C LEU A 220 16.24 11.41 -7.22
N PHE A 221 15.93 11.35 -5.94
CA PHE A 221 16.90 10.99 -4.90
C PHE A 221 16.81 9.55 -4.40
N VAL A 222 15.91 8.72 -4.97
CA VAL A 222 15.79 7.30 -4.58
C VAL A 222 17.09 6.55 -4.81
N VAL A 223 17.67 6.70 -6.02
CA VAL A 223 18.91 6.02 -6.38
C VAL A 223 20.10 6.55 -5.55
N PRO A 224 20.33 7.87 -5.41
CA PRO A 224 21.34 8.40 -4.53
C PRO A 224 21.30 7.87 -3.09
N ILE A 225 20.12 7.87 -2.46
CA ILE A 225 19.94 7.36 -1.09
C ILE A 225 20.23 5.85 -1.04
N ALA A 226 19.78 5.07 -2.03
CA ALA A 226 20.02 3.64 -2.08
C ALA A 226 21.52 3.30 -2.24
N LEU A 227 22.23 4.01 -3.12
CA LEU A 227 23.67 3.83 -3.34
C LEU A 227 24.47 4.27 -2.11
N GLY A 228 24.20 5.47 -1.57
CA GLY A 228 24.85 5.99 -0.36
C GLY A 228 24.65 5.04 0.83
N GLY A 229 23.43 4.55 1.03
CA GLY A 229 23.14 3.59 2.10
C GLY A 229 23.91 2.27 1.96
N LYS A 230 24.05 1.75 0.73
CA LYS A 230 24.82 0.53 0.49
C LYS A 230 26.32 0.70 0.63
N MET A 231 26.85 1.88 0.31
CA MET A 231 28.28 2.18 0.43
C MET A 231 28.69 2.45 1.88
N LEU A 232 27.91 3.25 2.60
CA LEU A 232 28.27 3.77 3.93
C LEU A 232 27.80 2.89 5.09
N LEU A 233 26.60 2.29 4.98
CA LEU A 233 26.02 1.55 6.08
C LEU A 233 26.49 0.07 6.09
N PRO A 234 26.54 -0.58 7.27
CA PRO A 234 26.75 -2.02 7.39
C PRO A 234 25.69 -2.81 6.61
N GLY A 235 26.08 -3.98 6.08
CA GLY A 235 25.16 -4.84 5.31
C GLY A 235 23.99 -5.41 6.12
N SER A 236 24.04 -5.34 7.45
CA SER A 236 22.94 -5.69 8.35
C SER A 236 21.81 -4.66 8.39
N VAL A 237 22.08 -3.41 7.96
CA VAL A 237 21.06 -2.35 7.95
C VAL A 237 20.10 -2.57 6.75
N PRO A 238 18.80 -2.76 6.98
CA PRO A 238 17.85 -3.01 5.91
C PRO A 238 17.71 -1.76 5.01
N PRO A 239 17.60 -1.92 3.68
CA PRO A 239 17.45 -0.81 2.74
C PRO A 239 16.24 0.08 3.02
N ASP A 240 15.17 -0.48 3.57
CA ASP A 240 13.95 0.23 3.96
C ASP A 240 14.20 1.34 5.01
N SER A 241 15.33 1.28 5.71
CA SER A 241 15.70 2.23 6.78
C SER A 241 16.67 3.34 6.34
N TYR A 242 17.27 3.26 5.16
CA TYR A 242 18.36 4.14 4.73
C TYR A 242 18.04 5.63 4.84
N VAL A 243 16.79 6.03 4.56
CA VAL A 243 16.36 7.44 4.65
C VAL A 243 16.56 8.03 6.05
N ILE A 244 16.43 7.20 7.11
CA ILE A 244 16.61 7.61 8.50
C ILE A 244 18.01 7.25 8.99
N SER A 245 18.50 6.06 8.62
CA SER A 245 19.78 5.54 9.12
C SER A 245 20.99 6.30 8.59
N LEU A 246 20.97 6.83 7.35
CA LEU A 246 22.07 7.63 6.80
C LEU A 246 22.31 8.91 7.61
N PRO A 247 21.32 9.79 7.82
CA PRO A 247 21.52 10.97 8.64
C PRO A 247 21.93 10.66 10.08
N LEU A 248 21.42 9.54 10.66
CA LEU A 248 21.82 9.12 12.02
C LEU A 248 23.28 8.68 12.08
N ALA A 249 23.75 7.91 11.11
CA ALA A 249 25.14 7.44 11.03
C ALA A 249 26.13 8.59 10.90
N GLU A 250 25.74 9.67 10.22
CA GLU A 250 26.54 10.86 10.00
C GLU A 250 26.30 11.97 11.06
N ALA A 251 25.74 11.60 12.21
CA ALA A 251 25.51 12.49 13.36
C ALA A 251 24.59 13.71 13.04
N HIS A 252 23.63 13.56 12.14
CA HIS A 252 22.60 14.56 11.81
C HIS A 252 21.19 14.18 12.34
N PRO A 253 20.96 14.16 13.67
CA PRO A 253 19.72 13.67 14.26
C PRO A 253 18.49 14.51 13.89
N VAL A 254 18.66 15.82 13.65
CA VAL A 254 17.56 16.70 13.22
C VAL A 254 17.04 16.31 11.84
N LEU A 255 17.94 15.97 10.91
CA LEU A 255 17.55 15.52 9.56
C LEU A 255 16.89 14.14 9.62
N ALA A 256 17.39 13.24 10.47
CA ALA A 256 16.74 11.94 10.69
C ALA A 256 15.34 12.08 11.30
N LEU A 257 15.15 13.01 12.24
CA LEU A 257 13.83 13.31 12.80
C LEU A 257 12.88 13.89 11.74
N LEU A 258 13.37 14.80 10.90
CA LEU A 258 12.60 15.34 9.77
C LEU A 258 12.17 14.23 8.79
N ALA A 259 13.08 13.31 8.46
CA ALA A 259 12.79 12.14 7.63
C ALA A 259 11.72 11.25 8.25
N PHE A 260 11.81 11.01 9.56
CA PHE A 260 10.81 10.24 10.30
C PHE A 260 9.44 10.93 10.30
N ILE A 261 9.38 12.24 10.59
CA ILE A 261 8.12 13.01 10.57
C ILE A 261 7.48 12.94 9.20
N GLY A 262 8.25 13.11 8.12
CA GLY A 262 7.76 12.99 6.75
C GLY A 262 7.20 11.60 6.45
N GLY A 263 7.89 10.55 6.84
CA GLY A 263 7.46 9.15 6.66
C GLY A 263 6.25 8.79 7.53
N ALA A 264 6.25 9.17 8.80
CA ALA A 264 5.16 8.90 9.74
C ALA A 264 3.88 9.65 9.35
N SER A 265 4.00 10.92 8.94
CA SER A 265 2.90 11.72 8.39
C SER A 265 2.27 11.00 7.20
N ALA A 266 3.09 10.61 6.21
CA ALA A 266 2.64 9.88 5.04
C ALA A 266 1.91 8.57 5.40
N ALA A 267 2.48 7.78 6.32
CA ALA A 267 1.88 6.53 6.75
C ALA A 267 0.53 6.76 7.46
N THR A 268 0.44 7.78 8.32
CA THR A 268 -0.77 8.14 9.07
C THR A 268 -1.91 8.49 8.13
N GLY A 269 -1.70 9.41 7.19
CA GLY A 269 -2.73 9.79 6.22
C GLY A 269 -3.19 8.62 5.35
N MET A 270 -2.25 7.76 4.94
CA MET A 270 -2.57 6.55 4.17
C MET A 270 -3.46 5.58 4.96
N VAL A 271 -3.20 5.38 6.25
CA VAL A 271 -4.00 4.52 7.13
C VAL A 271 -5.38 5.11 7.36
N ILE A 272 -5.46 6.41 7.66
CA ILE A 272 -6.74 7.09 7.90
C ILE A 272 -7.68 6.91 6.71
N VAL A 273 -7.21 7.26 5.51
CA VAL A 273 -8.05 7.19 4.30
C VAL A 273 -8.43 5.75 3.95
N ALA A 274 -7.48 4.80 4.06
CA ALA A 274 -7.76 3.40 3.79
C ALA A 274 -8.81 2.85 4.77
N SER A 275 -8.69 3.19 6.06
CA SER A 275 -9.64 2.75 7.09
C SER A 275 -11.02 3.37 6.93
N ILE A 276 -11.11 4.65 6.52
CA ILE A 276 -12.37 5.32 6.20
C ILE A 276 -13.04 4.64 5.00
N ALA A 277 -12.31 4.44 3.90
CA ALA A 277 -12.84 3.80 2.71
C ALA A 277 -13.37 2.38 3.01
N LEU A 278 -12.59 1.56 3.74
CA LEU A 278 -13.01 0.22 4.13
C LEU A 278 -14.19 0.23 5.11
N SER A 279 -14.19 1.10 6.12
CA SER A 279 -15.31 1.19 7.08
C SER A 279 -16.60 1.65 6.40
N THR A 280 -16.52 2.51 5.38
CA THR A 280 -17.65 2.90 4.55
C THR A 280 -18.21 1.70 3.77
N MET A 281 -17.32 0.88 3.16
CA MET A 281 -17.73 -0.34 2.47
C MET A 281 -18.40 -1.35 3.43
N VAL A 282 -17.83 -1.57 4.60
CA VAL A 282 -18.43 -2.45 5.62
C VAL A 282 -19.80 -1.94 6.04
N SER A 283 -19.93 -0.65 6.32
CA SER A 283 -21.22 -0.07 6.77
C SER A 283 -22.25 -0.06 5.67
N ASN A 284 -21.91 0.41 4.46
CA ASN A 284 -22.88 0.67 3.40
C ASN A 284 -23.15 -0.57 2.55
N ASP A 285 -22.12 -1.36 2.22
CA ASP A 285 -22.24 -2.46 1.27
C ASP A 285 -22.53 -3.80 1.97
N MET A 286 -22.16 -3.95 3.26
CA MET A 286 -22.35 -5.21 3.99
C MET A 286 -23.46 -5.11 5.05
N LEU A 287 -23.35 -4.17 6.01
CA LEU A 287 -24.22 -4.16 7.20
C LEU A 287 -25.55 -3.47 6.95
N LEU A 288 -25.57 -2.35 6.24
CA LEU A 288 -26.79 -1.59 5.97
C LEU A 288 -27.85 -2.43 5.24
N PRO A 289 -27.56 -3.14 4.13
CA PRO A 289 -28.54 -3.95 3.45
C PRO A 289 -29.03 -5.14 4.27
N TRP A 290 -28.16 -5.73 5.10
CA TRP A 290 -28.53 -6.82 5.99
C TRP A 290 -29.49 -6.32 7.08
N LEU A 291 -29.23 -5.12 7.64
CA LEU A 291 -30.08 -4.53 8.66
C LEU A 291 -31.47 -4.17 8.10
N LEU A 292 -31.51 -3.52 6.92
CA LEU A 292 -32.77 -3.14 6.27
C LEU A 292 -33.66 -4.34 5.95
N ARG A 293 -33.07 -5.49 5.65
CA ARG A 293 -33.85 -6.73 5.44
C ARG A 293 -34.44 -7.33 6.73
N ARG A 294 -33.79 -7.05 7.88
CA ARG A 294 -34.19 -7.62 9.18
C ARG A 294 -35.08 -6.71 10.02
N SER A 295 -34.99 -5.40 9.80
CA SER A 295 -35.74 -4.42 10.59
C SER A 295 -36.99 -4.02 9.87
N SER A 296 -38.14 -4.49 10.38
CA SER A 296 -39.48 -4.06 9.96
C SER A 296 -39.94 -2.80 10.71
N ALA A 297 -39.14 -2.24 11.60
CA ALA A 297 -39.52 -1.12 12.45
C ALA A 297 -38.98 0.20 11.88
N GLU A 298 -39.82 1.20 11.75
CA GLU A 298 -39.50 2.60 11.53
C GLU A 298 -38.67 3.11 12.71
N ARG A 299 -37.34 3.08 12.58
CA ARG A 299 -36.47 3.69 13.58
C ARG A 299 -36.36 5.20 13.30
N PRO A 300 -36.41 6.06 14.32
CA PRO A 300 -36.12 7.49 14.15
C PRO A 300 -34.75 7.69 13.46
N PHE A 301 -34.70 8.60 12.49
CA PHE A 301 -33.48 8.88 11.69
C PHE A 301 -32.23 9.13 12.55
N GLU A 302 -32.37 9.81 13.67
CA GLU A 302 -31.26 10.10 14.59
C GLU A 302 -30.66 8.83 15.23
N VAL A 303 -31.50 7.88 15.65
CA VAL A 303 -31.05 6.59 16.20
C VAL A 303 -30.30 5.79 15.16
N PHE A 304 -30.79 5.79 13.93
CA PHE A 304 -30.14 5.13 12.80
C PHE A 304 -28.78 5.76 12.48
N ARG A 305 -28.68 7.08 12.48
CA ARG A 305 -27.46 7.84 12.27
C ARG A 305 -26.38 7.50 13.31
N HIS A 306 -26.72 7.54 14.59
CA HIS A 306 -25.80 7.19 15.68
C HIS A 306 -25.33 5.74 15.61
N TRP A 307 -26.22 4.83 15.27
CA TRP A 307 -25.86 3.43 15.07
C TRP A 307 -24.86 3.25 13.92
N LEU A 308 -25.08 3.88 12.78
CA LEU A 308 -24.20 3.78 11.61
C LEU A 308 -22.80 4.37 11.90
N LEU A 309 -22.72 5.48 12.64
CA LEU A 309 -21.45 6.04 13.11
C LEU A 309 -20.72 5.07 14.04
N SER A 310 -21.46 4.43 14.96
CA SER A 310 -20.88 3.44 15.87
C SER A 310 -20.32 2.24 15.10
N VAL A 311 -21.05 1.75 14.11
CA VAL A 311 -20.59 0.68 13.22
C VAL A 311 -19.30 1.07 12.49
N ARG A 312 -19.22 2.27 11.92
CA ARG A 312 -17.99 2.75 11.28
C ARG A 312 -16.82 2.82 12.23
N ARG A 313 -17.01 3.34 13.46
CA ARG A 313 -15.96 3.41 14.48
C ARG A 313 -15.46 2.03 14.91
N VAL A 314 -16.37 1.11 15.17
CA VAL A 314 -16.02 -0.28 15.51
C VAL A 314 -15.29 -0.96 14.34
N SER A 315 -15.76 -0.77 13.12
CA SER A 315 -15.09 -1.31 11.92
C SER A 315 -13.67 -0.78 11.77
N ILE A 316 -13.41 0.51 12.04
CA ILE A 316 -12.07 1.10 11.99
C ILE A 316 -11.14 0.40 13.00
N VAL A 317 -11.61 0.19 14.24
CA VAL A 317 -10.82 -0.50 15.27
C VAL A 317 -10.51 -1.93 14.84
N ILE A 318 -11.50 -2.66 14.34
CA ILE A 318 -11.33 -4.04 13.88
C ILE A 318 -10.34 -4.09 12.70
N ILE A 319 -10.46 -3.20 11.72
CA ILE A 319 -9.57 -3.13 10.55
C ILE A 319 -8.11 -2.91 11.01
N LEU A 320 -7.88 -2.00 11.96
CA LEU A 320 -6.53 -1.71 12.44
C LEU A 320 -5.96 -2.81 13.32
N LEU A 321 -6.78 -3.50 14.10
CA LEU A 321 -6.34 -4.70 14.83
C LEU A 321 -6.03 -5.85 13.85
N LEU A 322 -6.81 -6.06 12.80
CA LEU A 322 -6.50 -7.04 11.75
C LEU A 322 -5.24 -6.66 10.99
N ALA A 323 -5.01 -5.38 10.74
CA ALA A 323 -3.76 -4.90 10.14
C ALA A 323 -2.55 -5.13 11.06
N TYR A 324 -2.71 -4.97 12.38
CA TYR A 324 -1.69 -5.35 13.35
C TYR A 324 -1.40 -6.86 13.33
N VAL A 325 -2.43 -7.71 13.25
CA VAL A 325 -2.24 -9.16 13.08
C VAL A 325 -1.50 -9.46 11.76
N SER A 326 -1.90 -8.79 10.68
CA SER A 326 -1.20 -8.91 9.38
C SER A 326 0.27 -8.45 9.48
N TYR A 327 0.56 -7.38 10.23
CA TYR A 327 1.93 -6.95 10.53
C TYR A 327 2.72 -8.04 11.27
N ARG A 328 2.12 -8.71 12.25
CA ARG A 328 2.77 -9.81 12.97
C ARG A 328 3.07 -11.02 12.08
N LEU A 329 2.18 -11.34 11.15
CA LEU A 329 2.34 -12.48 10.24
C LEU A 329 3.33 -12.21 9.09
N LEU A 330 3.36 -10.98 8.56
CA LEU A 330 4.15 -10.63 7.39
C LEU A 330 5.40 -9.81 7.72
N GLY A 331 5.35 -9.03 8.79
CA GLY A 331 6.31 -7.97 9.08
C GLY A 331 7.71 -8.45 9.44
N SER A 332 7.86 -9.64 10.01
CA SER A 332 9.15 -10.18 10.46
C SER A 332 10.02 -10.71 9.31
N THR A 333 9.40 -11.12 8.20
CA THR A 333 10.10 -11.86 7.13
C THR A 333 10.11 -11.15 5.78
N ALA A 334 9.19 -10.20 5.55
CA ALA A 334 9.03 -9.55 4.26
C ALA A 334 9.49 -8.08 4.30
N SER A 335 10.15 -7.59 3.22
CA SER A 335 10.47 -6.18 3.04
C SER A 335 9.21 -5.32 2.87
N LEU A 336 9.33 -4.01 3.05
CA LEU A 336 8.20 -3.09 2.79
C LEU A 336 7.70 -3.20 1.35
N ALA A 337 8.62 -3.33 0.38
CA ALA A 337 8.27 -3.51 -1.02
C ALA A 337 7.46 -4.79 -1.28
N THR A 338 7.86 -5.91 -0.67
CA THR A 338 7.15 -7.20 -0.81
C THR A 338 5.72 -7.13 -0.27
N ILE A 339 5.54 -6.55 0.93
CA ILE A 339 4.20 -6.39 1.53
C ILE A 339 3.32 -5.49 0.63
N GLY A 340 3.90 -4.41 0.11
CA GLY A 340 3.20 -3.51 -0.82
C GLY A 340 2.76 -4.21 -2.11
N GLN A 341 3.61 -5.05 -2.69
CA GLN A 341 3.29 -5.82 -3.89
C GLN A 341 2.18 -6.85 -3.65
N ILE A 342 2.18 -7.54 -2.51
CA ILE A 342 1.11 -8.46 -2.11
C ILE A 342 -0.23 -7.72 -2.07
N ALA A 343 -0.27 -6.54 -1.45
CA ALA A 343 -1.46 -5.71 -1.36
C ALA A 343 -1.93 -5.20 -2.74
N PHE A 344 -1.01 -4.74 -3.58
CA PHE A 344 -1.34 -4.26 -4.93
C PHE A 344 -1.88 -5.39 -5.80
N ALA A 345 -1.25 -6.57 -5.76
CA ALA A 345 -1.73 -7.74 -6.49
C ALA A 345 -3.14 -8.16 -6.04
N ALA A 346 -3.47 -8.04 -4.74
CA ALA A 346 -4.81 -8.33 -4.23
C ALA A 346 -5.88 -7.43 -4.86
N VAL A 347 -5.68 -6.11 -4.81
CA VAL A 347 -6.69 -5.17 -5.32
C VAL A 347 -6.75 -5.15 -6.84
N THR A 348 -5.67 -5.51 -7.53
CA THR A 348 -5.63 -5.62 -9.00
C THR A 348 -6.57 -6.70 -9.53
N GLN A 349 -6.99 -7.67 -8.68
CA GLN A 349 -8.03 -8.63 -9.01
C GLN A 349 -9.36 -7.96 -9.42
N LEU A 350 -9.60 -6.74 -8.97
CA LEU A 350 -10.79 -5.96 -9.33
C LEU A 350 -10.70 -5.32 -10.72
N ALA A 351 -9.49 -5.19 -11.29
CA ALA A 351 -9.28 -4.47 -12.56
C ALA A 351 -10.09 -5.02 -13.73
N PRO A 352 -10.18 -6.34 -13.99
CA PRO A 352 -11.00 -6.86 -15.07
C PRO A 352 -12.49 -6.53 -14.89
N ALA A 353 -13.00 -6.60 -13.63
CA ALA A 353 -14.38 -6.25 -13.32
C ALA A 353 -14.65 -4.76 -13.53
N MET A 354 -13.73 -3.87 -13.13
CA MET A 354 -13.85 -2.43 -13.32
C MET A 354 -13.77 -2.03 -14.80
N LEU A 355 -12.78 -2.54 -15.53
CA LEU A 355 -12.64 -2.26 -16.96
C LEU A 355 -13.81 -2.83 -17.76
N GLY A 356 -14.27 -4.03 -17.41
CA GLY A 356 -15.47 -4.63 -17.97
C GLY A 356 -16.72 -3.79 -17.72
N ALA A 357 -16.86 -3.23 -16.51
CA ALA A 357 -17.95 -2.32 -16.16
C ALA A 357 -17.95 -1.05 -17.03
N LEU A 358 -16.79 -0.53 -17.42
CA LEU A 358 -16.65 0.72 -18.18
C LEU A 358 -16.77 0.54 -19.69
N TYR A 359 -16.27 -0.58 -20.23
CA TYR A 359 -16.05 -0.73 -21.68
C TYR A 359 -16.74 -1.95 -22.29
N TRP A 360 -17.10 -2.97 -21.52
CA TRP A 360 -17.63 -4.21 -22.04
C TRP A 360 -19.14 -4.38 -21.75
N LYS A 361 -19.97 -4.13 -22.74
CA LYS A 361 -21.44 -4.19 -22.62
C LYS A 361 -21.97 -5.59 -22.29
N GLN A 362 -21.30 -6.65 -22.72
CA GLN A 362 -21.70 -8.05 -22.52
C GLN A 362 -21.14 -8.67 -21.23
N ALA A 363 -20.35 -7.92 -20.46
CA ALA A 363 -19.84 -8.40 -19.20
C ALA A 363 -20.98 -8.74 -18.24
N ASN A 364 -20.96 -9.94 -17.68
CA ASN A 364 -22.03 -10.46 -16.86
C ASN A 364 -21.59 -10.72 -15.42
N ARG A 365 -22.56 -10.70 -14.49
CA ARG A 365 -22.32 -10.91 -13.07
C ARG A 365 -21.66 -12.24 -12.75
N ARG A 366 -22.05 -13.36 -13.42
CA ARG A 366 -21.49 -14.70 -13.15
C ARG A 366 -20.02 -14.77 -13.50
N GLY A 367 -19.60 -14.18 -14.65
CA GLY A 367 -18.22 -14.11 -15.06
C GLY A 367 -17.36 -13.30 -14.09
N VAL A 368 -17.90 -12.19 -13.56
CA VAL A 368 -17.20 -11.38 -12.54
C VAL A 368 -17.00 -12.18 -11.25
N PHE A 369 -18.01 -12.87 -10.76
CA PHE A 369 -17.88 -13.73 -9.57
C PHE A 369 -16.83 -14.81 -9.77
N ALA A 370 -16.86 -15.52 -10.89
CA ALA A 370 -15.90 -16.57 -11.19
C ALA A 370 -14.46 -16.02 -11.29
N GLY A 371 -14.30 -14.87 -11.97
CA GLY A 371 -12.99 -14.22 -12.10
C GLY A 371 -12.43 -13.73 -10.76
N LEU A 372 -13.26 -13.11 -9.93
CA LEU A 372 -12.85 -12.66 -8.59
C LEU A 372 -12.51 -13.84 -7.67
N ALA A 373 -13.30 -14.91 -7.68
CA ALA A 373 -13.04 -16.09 -6.86
C ALA A 373 -11.73 -16.77 -7.28
N ALA A 374 -11.55 -17.02 -8.58
CA ALA A 374 -10.32 -17.63 -9.09
C ALA A 374 -9.08 -16.77 -8.85
N GLY A 375 -9.17 -15.46 -9.12
CA GLY A 375 -8.08 -14.52 -8.91
C GLY A 375 -7.68 -14.40 -7.44
N THR A 376 -8.65 -14.28 -6.54
CA THR A 376 -8.40 -14.21 -5.08
C THR A 376 -7.79 -15.51 -4.57
N PHE A 377 -8.27 -16.66 -5.04
CA PHE A 377 -7.67 -17.95 -4.68
C PHE A 377 -6.22 -18.06 -5.14
N LEU A 378 -5.93 -17.70 -6.41
CA LEU A 378 -4.56 -17.71 -6.93
C LEU A 378 -3.65 -16.74 -6.18
N TRP A 379 -4.12 -15.52 -5.91
CA TRP A 379 -3.38 -14.53 -5.13
C TRP A 379 -3.04 -15.06 -3.72
N PHE A 380 -4.03 -15.62 -3.03
CA PHE A 380 -3.82 -16.17 -1.70
C PHE A 380 -2.80 -17.33 -1.73
N TYR A 381 -2.99 -18.29 -2.66
CA TYR A 381 -2.15 -19.46 -2.77
C TYR A 381 -0.70 -19.14 -3.17
N THR A 382 -0.52 -18.19 -4.13
CA THR A 382 0.80 -17.91 -4.70
C THR A 382 1.59 -16.85 -3.94
N LEU A 383 0.94 -15.89 -3.27
CA LEU A 383 1.59 -14.75 -2.64
C LEU A 383 1.48 -14.74 -1.12
N VAL A 384 0.28 -14.93 -0.57
CA VAL A 384 0.06 -14.83 0.87
C VAL A 384 0.57 -16.08 1.59
N LEU A 385 0.18 -17.25 1.09
CA LEU A 385 0.52 -18.53 1.71
C LEU A 385 2.02 -18.76 1.87
N PRO A 386 2.90 -18.50 0.86
CA PRO A 386 4.34 -18.70 1.02
C PRO A 386 4.98 -17.81 2.08
N VAL A 387 4.55 -16.54 2.13
CA VAL A 387 5.10 -15.58 3.09
C VAL A 387 4.65 -15.90 4.51
N THR A 388 3.37 -16.26 4.69
CA THR A 388 2.85 -16.67 6.00
C THR A 388 3.42 -18.03 6.45
N ALA A 389 3.58 -18.99 5.55
CA ALA A 389 4.21 -20.28 5.85
C ALA A 389 5.65 -20.09 6.34
N LYS A 390 6.44 -19.22 5.66
CA LYS A 390 7.79 -18.89 6.09
C LYS A 390 7.81 -18.24 7.49
N SER A 391 6.88 -17.34 7.77
CA SER A 391 6.79 -16.66 9.08
C SER A 391 6.40 -17.63 10.22
N LEU A 392 5.61 -18.66 9.91
CA LEU A 392 5.17 -19.68 10.86
C LEU A 392 6.13 -20.90 10.93
N GLY A 393 7.23 -20.88 10.17
CA GLY A 393 8.18 -21.99 10.13
C GLY A 393 7.67 -23.25 9.41
N TRP A 394 6.63 -23.11 8.59
CA TRP A 394 6.08 -24.24 7.81
C TRP A 394 6.93 -24.54 6.58
N SER A 395 7.11 -25.82 6.26
CA SER A 395 7.79 -26.22 5.04
C SER A 395 6.93 -25.96 3.80
N LEU A 396 7.47 -25.25 2.81
CA LEU A 396 6.80 -25.00 1.53
C LEU A 396 6.55 -26.28 0.71
N SER A 397 7.28 -27.35 1.01
CA SER A 397 7.09 -28.67 0.38
C SER A 397 5.74 -29.32 0.68
N LEU A 398 5.03 -28.85 1.72
CA LEU A 398 3.67 -29.29 2.04
C LEU A 398 2.63 -28.82 1.02
N PHE A 399 2.96 -27.85 0.16
CA PHE A 399 2.01 -27.25 -0.78
C PHE A 399 2.38 -27.61 -2.22
N PRO A 400 1.56 -28.41 -2.92
CA PRO A 400 1.84 -28.85 -4.28
C PRO A 400 2.03 -27.70 -5.25
N GLY A 401 3.06 -27.76 -6.09
CA GLY A 401 3.34 -26.77 -7.12
C GLY A 401 3.96 -25.45 -6.65
N LEU A 402 3.96 -25.16 -5.34
CA LEU A 402 4.50 -23.91 -4.81
C LEU A 402 6.02 -23.83 -4.97
N THR A 403 6.73 -24.94 -4.73
CA THR A 403 8.17 -25.06 -4.93
C THR A 403 8.55 -24.89 -6.39
N TRP A 404 7.76 -25.46 -7.31
CA TRP A 404 7.94 -25.28 -8.74
C TRP A 404 7.71 -23.84 -9.18
N LEU A 405 6.65 -23.18 -8.70
CA LEU A 405 6.34 -21.80 -9.01
C LEU A 405 7.46 -20.85 -8.56
N HIS A 406 8.07 -21.11 -7.39
CA HIS A 406 9.20 -20.33 -6.88
C HIS A 406 10.52 -20.58 -7.62
N SER A 407 10.66 -21.71 -8.29
CA SER A 407 11.85 -22.03 -9.11
C SER A 407 11.83 -21.40 -10.49
N GLN A 408 10.68 -20.87 -10.93
CA GLN A 408 10.55 -20.27 -12.27
C GLN A 408 11.19 -18.87 -12.34
N PRO A 409 11.79 -18.50 -13.49
CA PRO A 409 12.40 -17.19 -13.70
C PRO A 409 11.40 -16.02 -13.68
N LEU A 410 10.11 -16.31 -13.78
CA LEU A 410 8.98 -15.39 -13.55
C LEU A 410 8.63 -15.28 -12.06
N GLY A 411 9.37 -15.95 -11.19
CA GLY A 411 9.18 -15.89 -9.74
C GLY A 411 9.08 -14.44 -9.30
N LEU A 412 7.93 -14.09 -8.72
CA LEU A 412 7.72 -12.78 -8.11
C LEU A 412 8.86 -12.55 -7.11
N PRO A 413 9.33 -11.31 -6.90
CA PRO A 413 10.52 -10.96 -6.11
C PRO A 413 10.38 -11.26 -4.61
N LEU A 414 9.58 -12.27 -4.26
CA LEU A 414 9.50 -12.87 -2.92
C LEU A 414 10.79 -13.62 -2.55
N THR A 415 11.68 -13.85 -3.50
CA THR A 415 12.90 -14.64 -3.34
C THR A 415 14.17 -13.83 -3.55
N SER A 416 14.33 -12.70 -2.86
CA SER A 416 15.67 -12.07 -2.74
C SER A 416 16.68 -12.91 -1.93
N ASP A 417 16.26 -14.08 -1.43
CA ASP A 417 17.06 -15.00 -0.61
C ASP A 417 17.71 -16.14 -1.40
N ARG A 418 18.03 -15.96 -2.68
CA ARG A 418 18.85 -16.96 -3.39
C ARG A 418 20.27 -17.12 -2.82
N LYS A 419 20.73 -16.20 -1.99
CA LYS A 419 22.09 -16.26 -1.39
C LYS A 419 22.21 -17.21 -0.20
N SER A 420 21.17 -17.44 0.60
CA SER A 420 21.28 -18.31 1.78
C SER A 420 21.39 -19.79 1.42
N THR A 421 20.84 -20.20 0.26
CA THR A 421 20.83 -21.62 -0.14
C THR A 421 22.15 -22.07 -0.80
N ARG A 422 22.96 -21.15 -1.35
CA ARG A 422 24.26 -21.52 -1.95
C ARG A 422 25.41 -21.52 -0.96
N LEU A 423 25.33 -20.81 0.16
CA LEU A 423 26.35 -20.81 1.21
C LEU A 423 26.32 -22.08 2.10
N ASN A 424 25.17 -22.80 2.15
CA ASN A 424 25.07 -24.06 2.91
C ASN A 424 25.48 -25.33 2.13
N SER A 425 25.80 -25.22 0.84
CA SER A 425 26.24 -26.37 0.03
C SER A 425 27.76 -26.49 -0.15
N SER A 426 28.54 -25.58 0.45
CA SER A 426 30.01 -25.55 0.31
C SER A 426 30.77 -25.96 1.59
N HIS A 427 30.10 -26.49 2.60
CA HIS A 427 30.75 -27.13 3.75
C HIS A 427 30.41 -28.64 3.77
N HIS A 428 31.10 -29.42 2.95
CA HIS A 428 31.51 -30.78 3.28
C HIS A 428 33.00 -30.75 3.62
N PRO A 429 33.42 -31.10 4.81
CA PRO A 429 34.81 -31.38 5.10
C PRO A 429 35.14 -32.79 4.58
N ASP A 430 36.21 -32.90 3.79
CA ASP A 430 37.01 -34.09 3.65
C ASP A 430 37.85 -34.32 4.91
#